data_3e78ea12dd5c0f3dc7189ab0e493f7f4
#
_entry.id   3e78ea12dd5c0f3dc7189ab0e493f7f4
#
_cell.length_a   1.000
_cell.length_b   1.000
_cell.length_c   1.000
_cell.angle_alpha   90.00
_cell.angle_beta   90.00
_cell.angle_gamma   90.00
#
_symmetry.space_group_name_H-M   'P 1'
#
loop_
_entity.id
_entity.type
_entity.pdbx_description
1 polymer ?
#
loop_
_entity_poly.entity_id
_entity_poly.type
_entity_poly.pdbx_seq_one_letter_code
_entity_poly.pdbx_strand_id
1 'polypeptide(L)'
;MINWNNVMTTLKGGRVVTVDPASWNMNNPEYAEILKLWKDGNFNTDSVKWTNYYTTQEIETVIAGELNITPLRSWISCIEPGYMTGYHYDIDDNEEEYLKHGLLKRYSVFISNPSVGHLFILGKEYFYNNPQGTIIKWSNYREWHNGINGGLENKYMFHIIGY
;
A
#
# COMPACT_ATOMS: atom_id res chain seq x y z
N MET A 1 -9.91 7.05 -19.32
CA MET A 1 -9.93 5.70 -18.72
C MET A 1 -8.50 5.19 -18.67
N ILE A 2 -8.01 4.85 -17.48
CA ILE A 2 -6.62 4.40 -17.26
C ILE A 2 -6.45 3.01 -17.87
N ASN A 3 -5.43 2.85 -18.70
CA ASN A 3 -5.04 1.51 -19.16
C ASN A 3 -4.10 0.87 -18.13
N TRP A 4 -4.65 0.12 -17.20
CA TRP A 4 -3.92 -0.51 -16.10
C TRP A 4 -2.82 -1.47 -16.56
N ASN A 5 -2.95 -2.07 -17.75
CA ASN A 5 -1.90 -2.93 -18.29
C ASN A 5 -0.66 -2.12 -18.70
N ASN A 6 -0.84 -0.90 -19.20
CA ASN A 6 0.29 -0.01 -19.49
C ASN A 6 0.97 0.46 -18.20
N VAL A 7 0.20 0.68 -17.13
CA VAL A 7 0.71 1.02 -15.80
C VAL A 7 1.72 -0.02 -15.33
N MET A 8 1.41 -1.30 -15.51
CA MET A 8 2.28 -2.40 -15.09
C MET A 8 3.58 -2.49 -15.90
N THR A 9 3.59 -2.02 -17.14
CA THR A 9 4.80 -2.02 -17.98
C THR A 9 5.74 -0.85 -17.69
N THR A 10 5.22 0.25 -17.13
CA THR A 10 6.00 1.46 -16.79
C THR A 10 6.71 1.38 -15.43
N LEU A 11 6.44 0.34 -14.62
CA LEU A 11 7.06 0.16 -13.30
C LEU A 11 8.58 0.00 -13.33
N LYS A 12 9.17 -0.22 -14.50
CA LYS A 12 10.60 -0.59 -14.66
C LYS A 12 11.60 0.59 -14.51
N GLY A 13 11.15 1.83 -14.39
CA GLY A 13 12.03 3.01 -14.47
C GLY A 13 12.28 3.75 -13.17
N GLY A 14 11.70 3.35 -12.06
CA GLY A 14 11.73 4.12 -10.84
C GLY A 14 12.40 3.50 -9.62
N ARG A 15 12.34 4.22 -8.52
CA ARG A 15 12.84 3.72 -7.24
C ARG A 15 12.02 2.51 -6.80
N VAL A 16 12.69 1.40 -6.57
CA VAL A 16 12.09 0.14 -6.09
C VAL A 16 12.64 -0.15 -4.70
N VAL A 17 11.75 -0.43 -3.75
CA VAL A 17 12.11 -0.77 -2.38
C VAL A 17 11.38 -2.04 -1.98
N THR A 18 12.15 -3.10 -1.70
CA THR A 18 11.60 -4.29 -1.04
C THR A 18 11.52 -4.03 0.45
N VAL A 19 10.35 -4.22 1.03
CA VAL A 19 10.10 -4.06 2.46
C VAL A 19 10.04 -5.43 3.11
N ASP A 20 10.83 -5.58 4.15
CA ASP A 20 10.96 -6.79 4.96
C ASP A 20 11.13 -6.34 6.41
N PRO A 21 10.42 -6.94 7.39
CA PRO A 21 10.54 -6.57 8.80
C PRO A 21 11.98 -6.64 9.34
N ALA A 22 12.81 -7.52 8.80
CA ALA A 22 14.22 -7.62 9.16
C ALA A 22 15.03 -6.36 8.79
N SER A 23 14.54 -5.53 7.86
CA SER A 23 15.18 -4.28 7.44
C SER A 23 14.71 -3.06 8.23
N TRP A 24 13.75 -3.19 9.13
CA TRP A 24 13.17 -2.08 9.85
C TRP A 24 14.13 -1.50 10.90
N ASN A 25 14.13 -0.17 11.02
CA ASN A 25 14.91 0.54 12.03
C ASN A 25 14.28 0.37 13.42
N MET A 26 14.78 -0.57 14.20
CA MET A 26 14.29 -0.89 15.55
C MET A 26 14.46 0.23 16.58
N ASN A 27 15.20 1.29 16.26
CA ASN A 27 15.27 2.48 17.12
C ASN A 27 14.03 3.37 16.95
N ASN A 28 13.24 3.16 15.90
CA ASN A 28 11.94 3.82 15.77
C ASN A 28 10.90 3.08 16.62
N PRO A 29 10.29 3.74 17.64
CA PRO A 29 9.34 3.11 18.55
C PRO A 29 8.08 2.56 17.86
N GLU A 30 7.68 3.14 16.73
CA GLU A 30 6.51 2.69 15.96
C GLU A 30 6.74 1.32 15.31
N TYR A 31 7.93 1.07 14.74
CA TYR A 31 8.28 -0.27 14.26
C TYR A 31 8.33 -1.30 15.40
N ALA A 32 8.89 -0.89 16.54
CA ALA A 32 8.93 -1.76 17.71
C ALA A 32 7.53 -2.12 18.21
N GLU A 33 6.59 -1.18 18.20
CA GLU A 33 5.18 -1.40 18.55
C GLU A 33 4.53 -2.44 17.63
N ILE A 34 4.67 -2.28 16.31
CA ILE A 34 4.10 -3.19 15.32
C ILE A 34 4.66 -4.61 15.52
N LEU A 35 5.98 -4.74 15.63
CA LEU A 35 6.62 -6.05 15.83
C LEU A 35 6.25 -6.69 17.17
N LYS A 36 6.05 -5.89 18.21
CA LYS A 36 5.56 -6.39 19.49
C LYS A 36 4.16 -6.97 19.37
N LEU A 37 3.23 -6.27 18.68
CA LEU A 37 1.88 -6.78 18.43
C LEU A 37 1.88 -8.10 17.66
N TRP A 38 2.74 -8.21 16.64
CA TRP A 38 2.85 -9.45 15.87
C TRP A 38 3.40 -10.60 16.74
N LYS A 39 4.41 -10.34 17.56
CA LYS A 39 4.98 -11.32 18.48
C LYS A 39 3.97 -11.78 19.53
N ASP A 40 3.24 -10.85 20.13
CA ASP A 40 2.22 -11.14 21.13
C ASP A 40 1.06 -11.95 20.53
N GLY A 41 0.73 -11.69 19.26
CA GLY A 41 -0.26 -12.45 18.47
C GLY A 41 0.25 -13.76 17.87
N ASN A 42 1.49 -14.12 18.13
CA ASN A 42 2.16 -15.31 17.56
C ASN A 42 2.13 -15.33 16.02
N PHE A 43 2.29 -14.15 15.41
CA PHE A 43 2.23 -13.96 13.97
C PHE A 43 3.54 -14.37 13.29
N ASN A 44 3.45 -15.13 12.19
CA ASN A 44 4.61 -15.54 11.42
C ASN A 44 5.14 -14.41 10.54
N THR A 45 6.28 -13.83 10.88
CA THR A 45 6.92 -12.75 10.15
C THR A 45 7.62 -13.18 8.87
N ASP A 46 7.90 -14.48 8.68
CA ASP A 46 8.56 -15.00 7.47
C ASP A 46 7.69 -14.79 6.20
N SER A 47 6.38 -14.64 6.40
CA SER A 47 5.43 -14.36 5.33
C SER A 47 5.27 -12.86 5.03
N VAL A 48 5.96 -11.98 5.76
CA VAL A 48 5.82 -10.52 5.58
C VAL A 48 6.90 -10.01 4.65
N LYS A 49 6.50 -9.72 3.43
CA LYS A 49 7.39 -9.15 2.41
C LYS A 49 6.57 -8.54 1.28
N TRP A 50 6.95 -7.36 0.82
CA TRP A 50 6.38 -6.74 -0.38
C TRP A 50 7.37 -5.79 -1.05
N THR A 51 7.04 -5.34 -2.25
CA THR A 51 7.87 -4.40 -3.01
C THR A 51 7.07 -3.14 -3.33
N ASN A 52 7.63 -1.98 -3.06
CA ASN A 52 7.06 -0.68 -3.42
C ASN A 52 7.80 -0.08 -4.62
N TYR A 53 7.04 0.39 -5.60
CA TYR A 53 7.50 1.08 -6.80
C TYR A 53 7.06 2.55 -6.74
N TYR A 54 8.00 3.47 -6.75
CA TYR A 54 7.79 4.91 -6.49
C TYR A 54 7.82 5.79 -7.74
N THR A 55 7.49 5.31 -8.90
CA THR A 55 7.40 6.17 -10.08
C THR A 55 6.14 5.92 -10.85
N THR A 56 5.23 6.77 -10.61
CA THR A 56 3.91 6.63 -11.19
C THR A 56 3.33 7.99 -11.56
N GLN A 57 4.19 8.96 -11.93
CA GLN A 57 3.76 10.35 -12.13
C GLN A 57 2.57 10.48 -13.09
N GLU A 58 2.55 9.69 -14.15
CA GLU A 58 1.43 9.67 -15.10
C GLU A 58 0.14 9.18 -14.44
N ILE A 59 0.23 8.07 -13.70
CA ILE A 59 -0.91 7.48 -12.96
C ILE A 59 -1.32 8.42 -11.83
N GLU A 60 -0.34 8.92 -11.09
CA GLU A 60 -0.57 9.87 -10.00
C GLU A 60 -1.38 11.07 -10.51
N THR A 61 -0.98 11.67 -11.63
CA THR A 61 -1.67 12.82 -12.21
C THR A 61 -3.13 12.50 -12.56
N VAL A 62 -3.37 11.35 -13.18
CA VAL A 62 -4.73 10.95 -13.56
C VAL A 62 -5.60 10.66 -12.34
N ILE A 63 -5.11 9.85 -11.40
CA ILE A 63 -5.86 9.50 -10.18
C ILE A 63 -6.08 10.74 -9.31
N ALA A 64 -5.07 11.58 -9.11
CA ALA A 64 -5.19 12.80 -8.34
C ALA A 64 -6.24 13.74 -8.95
N GLY A 65 -6.29 13.84 -10.29
CA GLY A 65 -7.30 14.61 -11.01
C GLY A 65 -8.72 14.06 -10.80
N GLU A 66 -8.91 12.74 -10.90
CA GLU A 66 -10.21 12.10 -10.66
C GLU A 66 -10.69 12.27 -9.21
N LEU A 67 -9.77 12.25 -8.26
CA LEU A 67 -10.07 12.37 -6.83
C LEU A 67 -10.12 13.83 -6.34
N ASN A 68 -9.74 14.78 -7.18
CA ASN A 68 -9.61 16.21 -6.84
C ASN A 68 -8.74 16.40 -5.57
N ILE A 69 -7.53 15.89 -5.60
CA ILE A 69 -6.52 16.03 -4.56
C ILE A 69 -5.21 16.55 -5.14
N THR A 70 -4.44 17.25 -4.31
CA THR A 70 -3.03 17.56 -4.60
C THR A 70 -2.17 16.43 -4.02
N PRO A 71 -1.47 15.65 -4.86
CA PRO A 71 -0.71 14.50 -4.39
C PRO A 71 0.55 14.95 -3.64
N LEU A 72 0.85 14.28 -2.55
CA LEU A 72 2.10 14.40 -1.78
C LEU A 72 3.00 13.20 -2.00
N ARG A 73 2.40 12.01 -2.08
CA ARG A 73 3.12 10.76 -2.27
C ARG A 73 2.24 9.72 -2.94
N SER A 74 2.83 8.96 -3.85
CA SER A 74 2.18 7.78 -4.42
C SER A 74 3.16 6.64 -4.63
N TRP A 75 2.65 5.42 -4.64
CA TRP A 75 3.44 4.22 -4.93
C TRP A 75 2.54 3.06 -5.35
N ILE A 76 3.13 2.06 -5.98
CA ILE A 76 2.48 0.77 -6.23
C ILE A 76 3.11 -0.26 -5.32
N SER A 77 2.31 -0.94 -4.52
CA SER A 77 2.72 -2.13 -3.78
C SER A 77 2.52 -3.39 -4.62
N CYS A 78 3.51 -4.26 -4.63
CA CYS A 78 3.45 -5.60 -5.18
C CYS A 78 3.63 -6.62 -4.07
N ILE A 79 2.69 -7.54 -3.96
CA ILE A 79 2.76 -8.67 -3.02
C ILE A 79 2.80 -9.95 -3.86
N GLU A 80 3.91 -10.67 -3.78
CA GLU A 80 4.09 -11.94 -4.47
C GLU A 80 3.24 -13.05 -3.80
N PRO A 81 2.95 -14.17 -4.52
CA PRO A 81 2.24 -15.31 -3.96
C PRO A 81 2.84 -15.82 -2.65
N GLY A 82 1.98 -16.05 -1.65
CA GLY A 82 2.37 -16.53 -0.33
C GLY A 82 2.84 -15.45 0.65
N TYR A 83 2.91 -14.19 0.22
CA TYR A 83 3.33 -13.08 1.08
C TYR A 83 2.18 -12.14 1.47
N MET A 84 2.45 -11.29 2.44
CA MET A 84 1.54 -10.25 2.93
C MET A 84 2.34 -9.05 3.46
N THR A 85 1.67 -7.92 3.69
CA THR A 85 2.31 -6.76 4.32
C THR A 85 2.34 -6.84 5.85
N GLY A 86 1.65 -7.83 6.44
CA GLY A 86 1.38 -7.85 7.87
C GLY A 86 0.35 -6.77 8.26
N TYR A 87 -0.30 -6.92 9.41
CA TYR A 87 -1.22 -5.90 9.89
C TYR A 87 -0.43 -4.77 10.54
N HIS A 88 -0.39 -3.61 9.90
CA HIS A 88 0.43 -2.46 10.29
C HIS A 88 -0.26 -1.15 9.89
N TYR A 89 0.29 -0.03 10.33
CA TYR A 89 0.08 1.30 9.73
C TYR A 89 1.39 1.78 9.11
N ASP A 90 1.30 2.63 8.10
CA ASP A 90 2.51 3.17 7.47
C ASP A 90 3.20 4.20 8.36
N ILE A 91 4.51 4.12 8.40
CA ILE A 91 5.40 5.08 9.04
C ILE A 91 6.05 5.89 7.92
N ASP A 92 5.94 7.20 8.01
CA ASP A 92 6.47 8.11 7.00
C ASP A 92 7.37 9.17 7.63
N ASP A 93 8.64 9.20 7.23
CA ASP A 93 9.63 10.16 7.72
C ASP A 93 9.28 11.63 7.38
N ASN A 94 8.36 11.83 6.43
CA ASN A 94 7.89 13.16 6.02
C ASN A 94 6.53 13.54 6.62
N GLU A 95 6.03 12.82 7.60
CA GLU A 95 4.69 13.04 8.16
C GLU A 95 4.49 14.47 8.65
N GLU A 96 5.46 15.03 9.36
CA GLU A 96 5.39 16.42 9.86
C GLU A 96 5.23 17.43 8.72
N GLU A 97 5.90 17.20 7.60
CA GLU A 97 5.77 18.05 6.42
C GLU A 97 4.38 17.92 5.80
N TYR A 98 3.86 16.71 5.70
CA TYR A 98 2.52 16.45 5.14
C TYR A 98 1.42 17.12 5.98
N LEU A 99 1.51 17.06 7.30
CA LEU A 99 0.51 17.64 8.21
C LEU A 99 0.41 19.16 8.11
N LYS A 100 1.43 19.85 7.60
CA LYS A 100 1.38 21.31 7.33
C LYS A 100 0.35 21.65 6.24
N HIS A 101 0.00 20.72 5.39
CA HIS A 101 -1.01 20.89 4.34
C HIS A 101 -2.46 20.71 4.83
N GLY A 102 -2.65 20.36 6.11
CA GLY A 102 -3.97 20.18 6.71
C GLY A 102 -4.44 18.72 6.70
N LEU A 103 -5.73 18.49 6.43
CA LEU A 103 -6.31 17.16 6.47
C LEU A 103 -5.84 16.30 5.31
N LEU A 104 -5.04 15.29 5.61
CA LEU A 104 -4.59 14.32 4.62
C LEU A 104 -5.69 13.36 4.24
N LYS A 105 -5.75 13.05 2.94
CA LYS A 105 -6.61 12.03 2.35
C LYS A 105 -5.72 10.91 1.82
N ARG A 106 -6.18 9.68 1.94
CA ARG A 106 -5.51 8.53 1.37
C ARG A 106 -6.49 7.66 0.60
N TYR A 107 -6.01 7.13 -0.51
CA TYR A 107 -6.76 6.22 -1.35
C TYR A 107 -5.87 5.06 -1.78
N SER A 108 -6.51 3.91 -1.99
CA SER A 108 -5.90 2.73 -2.60
C SER A 108 -6.73 2.28 -3.80
N VAL A 109 -6.07 1.83 -4.84
CA VAL A 109 -6.73 1.38 -6.08
C VAL A 109 -6.24 -0.02 -6.42
N PHE A 110 -7.18 -0.94 -6.65
CA PHE A 110 -6.85 -2.26 -7.17
C PHE A 110 -6.42 -2.15 -8.63
N ILE A 111 -5.16 -2.41 -8.93
CA ILE A 111 -4.63 -2.36 -10.29
C ILE A 111 -4.37 -3.73 -10.90
N SER A 112 -4.35 -4.81 -10.10
CA SER A 112 -4.45 -6.18 -10.60
C SER A 112 -5.90 -6.53 -10.94
N ASN A 113 -6.08 -7.46 -11.86
CA ASN A 113 -7.36 -8.14 -11.99
C ASN A 113 -7.69 -8.92 -10.71
N PRO A 114 -8.98 -9.10 -10.38
CA PRO A 114 -9.36 -9.94 -9.26
C PRO A 114 -8.80 -11.35 -9.43
N SER A 115 -8.14 -11.85 -8.39
CA SER A 115 -7.60 -13.20 -8.35
C SER A 115 -7.91 -13.85 -7.00
N VAL A 116 -8.14 -15.15 -7.02
CA VAL A 116 -8.35 -15.92 -5.80
C VAL A 116 -7.16 -15.75 -4.87
N GLY A 117 -7.43 -15.45 -3.59
CA GLY A 117 -6.40 -15.23 -2.59
C GLY A 117 -5.92 -13.79 -2.44
N HIS A 118 -6.33 -12.88 -3.33
CA HIS A 118 -6.04 -11.45 -3.17
C HIS A 118 -7.02 -10.81 -2.17
N LEU A 119 -6.53 -10.43 -1.00
CA LEU A 119 -7.30 -9.77 0.05
C LEU A 119 -6.63 -8.45 0.45
N PHE A 120 -7.41 -7.44 0.74
CA PHE A 120 -6.97 -6.21 1.40
C PHE A 120 -7.86 -5.95 2.61
N ILE A 121 -7.24 -5.69 3.75
CA ILE A 121 -7.90 -5.35 5.01
C ILE A 121 -7.57 -3.90 5.34
N LEU A 122 -8.56 -3.10 5.66
CA LEU A 122 -8.42 -1.71 6.09
C LEU A 122 -9.28 -1.51 7.34
N GLY A 123 -8.64 -1.30 8.48
CA GLY A 123 -9.33 -1.27 9.77
C GLY A 123 -10.08 -2.58 10.02
N LYS A 124 -11.40 -2.50 9.98
CA LYS A 124 -12.30 -3.66 10.16
C LYS A 124 -12.98 -4.10 8.86
N GLU A 125 -12.65 -3.47 7.74
CA GLU A 125 -13.25 -3.77 6.45
C GLU A 125 -12.37 -4.73 5.65
N TYR A 126 -13.03 -5.59 4.85
CA TYR A 126 -12.38 -6.60 4.01
C TYR A 126 -12.76 -6.36 2.56
N PHE A 127 -11.74 -6.26 1.69
CA PHE A 127 -11.88 -6.06 0.26
C PHE A 127 -11.35 -7.29 -0.47
N TYR A 128 -12.26 -8.05 -1.03
CA TYR A 128 -11.98 -9.30 -1.72
C TYR A 128 -12.67 -9.33 -3.07
N ASN A 129 -11.97 -9.81 -4.09
CA ASN A 129 -12.51 -9.93 -5.45
C ASN A 129 -13.02 -8.62 -6.06
N ASN A 130 -12.42 -7.50 -5.69
CA ASN A 130 -12.80 -6.19 -6.21
C ASN A 130 -12.29 -6.02 -7.65
N PRO A 131 -13.12 -5.47 -8.56
CA PRO A 131 -12.70 -5.19 -9.93
C PRO A 131 -11.46 -4.28 -9.99
N GLN A 132 -10.64 -4.49 -11.01
CA GLN A 132 -9.56 -3.56 -11.35
C GLN A 132 -10.10 -2.13 -11.51
N GLY A 133 -9.40 -1.16 -10.94
CA GLY A 133 -9.83 0.25 -10.90
C GLY A 133 -10.75 0.61 -9.72
N THR A 134 -11.12 -0.35 -8.86
CA THR A 134 -11.87 -0.04 -7.63
C THR A 134 -11.03 0.83 -6.72
N ILE A 135 -11.58 1.99 -6.32
CA ILE A 135 -10.95 2.97 -5.45
C ILE A 135 -11.50 2.81 -4.03
N ILE A 136 -10.59 2.67 -3.07
CA ILE A 136 -10.91 2.61 -1.65
C ILE A 136 -10.44 3.92 -1.01
N LYS A 137 -11.35 4.64 -0.37
CA LYS A 137 -11.01 5.80 0.46
C LYS A 137 -10.72 5.34 1.88
N TRP A 138 -9.62 5.79 2.43
CA TRP A 138 -9.27 5.52 3.83
C TRP A 138 -9.98 6.50 4.75
N SER A 139 -10.39 6.03 5.92
CA SER A 139 -10.98 6.90 6.97
C SER A 139 -9.91 7.76 7.64
N ASN A 140 -8.70 7.22 7.77
CA ASN A 140 -7.51 7.88 8.29
C ASN A 140 -6.32 7.50 7.40
N TYR A 141 -5.43 8.44 7.07
CA TYR A 141 -4.25 8.16 6.24
C TYR A 141 -3.25 7.18 6.88
N ARG A 142 -3.29 6.99 8.20
CA ARG A 142 -2.51 6.02 9.00
C ARG A 142 -3.35 4.87 9.53
N GLU A 143 -4.44 4.52 8.90
CA GLU A 143 -5.25 3.41 9.37
C GLU A 143 -4.51 2.07 9.27
N TRP A 144 -4.76 1.21 10.23
CA TRP A 144 -4.23 -0.16 10.24
C TRP A 144 -4.73 -0.94 9.03
N HIS A 145 -3.81 -1.62 8.36
CA HIS A 145 -4.14 -2.35 7.14
C HIS A 145 -3.24 -3.56 6.92
N ASN A 146 -3.68 -4.45 6.03
CA ASN A 146 -2.92 -5.60 5.57
C ASN A 146 -3.29 -5.95 4.13
N GLY A 147 -2.29 -6.08 3.27
CA GLY A 147 -2.43 -6.68 1.96
C GLY A 147 -1.98 -8.13 2.02
N ILE A 148 -2.81 -9.06 1.53
CA ILE A 148 -2.54 -10.49 1.56
C ILE A 148 -2.62 -11.05 0.14
N ASN A 149 -1.67 -11.91 -0.22
CA ASN A 149 -1.67 -12.66 -1.45
C ASN A 149 -1.52 -14.16 -1.16
N GLY A 150 -2.65 -14.83 -0.95
CA GLY A 150 -2.74 -16.28 -0.87
C GLY A 150 -3.00 -16.95 -2.23
N GLY A 151 -2.90 -16.18 -3.32
CA GLY A 151 -3.12 -16.65 -4.70
C GLY A 151 -1.86 -17.13 -5.39
N LEU A 152 -1.94 -17.22 -6.73
CA LEU A 152 -0.86 -17.71 -7.60
C LEU A 152 -0.23 -16.59 -8.45
N GLU A 153 -0.83 -15.42 -8.49
CA GLU A 153 -0.38 -14.27 -9.28
C GLU A 153 0.00 -13.10 -8.38
N ASN A 154 0.89 -12.23 -8.85
CA ASN A 154 1.26 -11.03 -8.12
C ASN A 154 0.04 -10.12 -7.91
N LYS A 155 -0.12 -9.64 -6.67
CA LYS A 155 -1.13 -8.66 -6.31
C LYS A 155 -0.53 -7.26 -6.34
N TYR A 156 -1.16 -6.36 -7.10
CA TYR A 156 -0.72 -4.97 -7.18
C TYR A 156 -1.81 -4.01 -6.73
N MET A 157 -1.42 -3.03 -5.94
CA MET A 157 -2.28 -1.92 -5.53
C MET A 157 -1.55 -0.59 -5.68
N PHE A 158 -2.22 0.41 -6.23
CA PHE A 158 -1.73 1.78 -6.23
C PHE A 158 -2.22 2.50 -4.98
N HIS A 159 -1.35 3.28 -4.36
CA HIS A 159 -1.65 4.08 -3.17
C HIS A 159 -1.29 5.53 -3.43
N ILE A 160 -2.11 6.46 -2.93
CA ILE A 160 -1.87 7.90 -3.02
C ILE A 160 -2.29 8.60 -1.73
N ILE A 161 -1.43 9.49 -1.25
CA ILE A 161 -1.68 10.42 -0.16
C ILE A 161 -1.65 11.83 -0.74
N GLY A 162 -2.60 12.67 -0.34
CA GLY A 162 -2.69 14.07 -0.75
C GLY A 162 -3.62 14.88 0.14
N TYR A 163 -3.88 16.14 -0.22
CA TYR A 163 -4.76 17.06 0.51
C TYR A 163 -5.77 17.74 -0.42
#